data_836249b851ac53133013c255189c5549
#
_entry.id   836249b851ac53133013c255189c5549
#
_cell.length_a   1.000
_cell.length_b   1.000
_cell.length_c   1.000
_cell.angle_alpha   90.00
_cell.angle_beta   90.00
_cell.angle_gamma   90.00
#
_symmetry.space_group_name_H-M   'P 1'
#
loop_
_entity.id
_entity.type
_entity.pdbx_description
1 polymer ?
#
loop_
_entity_poly.entity_id
_entity_poly.type
_entity_poly.pdbx_seq_one_letter_code
_entity_poly.pdbx_strand_id
1 'polypeptide(L)'
;MRDASLRDFTAESESASAEAASDDASAGAMAPLPGCAPMSSQLRAARNAPANSQASAAARTPASSQLCIRLASADDADGIRAVYAPFVDTPVTFEEEVPSREAYRERIVRICEKYPCLVAEEGGRIVGFAYAHELRERIAFQWNAELSVYLAPAAQGRGAGSRLYTALLEILRLTGIKAVYGVVTSPNPASERLHHSFGFALMGVQPHAGFTCGAWHDVAWYVREIAPFEDAPAPPALFPAYASAHPDQVSEVIARANESLHL
;
A
#
# COMPACT_ATOMS: atom_id res chain seq x y z
N MET A 1 42.00 -19.91 28.12
CA MET A 1 41.60 -21.04 28.97
C MET A 1 40.23 -20.73 29.56
N ARG A 2 39.20 -21.22 28.97
CA ARG A 2 38.06 -21.99 29.47
C ARG A 2 37.03 -22.14 28.35
N ASP A 3 37.08 -23.34 27.86
CA ASP A 3 36.18 -24.00 26.94
C ASP A 3 34.81 -24.23 27.64
N ALA A 4 33.70 -23.99 26.97
CA ALA A 4 32.38 -24.39 27.43
C ALA A 4 31.56 -24.90 26.24
N SER A 5 31.56 -26.20 26.13
CA SER A 5 30.94 -27.15 25.26
C SER A 5 29.44 -26.89 24.99
N LEU A 6 29.10 -27.06 23.69
CA LEU A 6 27.76 -27.39 23.20
C LEU A 6 27.27 -28.68 23.87
N ARG A 7 26.04 -28.68 24.35
CA ARG A 7 25.32 -29.91 24.70
C ARG A 7 24.18 -30.13 23.73
N ASP A 8 24.24 -31.30 23.13
CA ASP A 8 23.25 -31.93 22.30
C ASP A 8 21.86 -31.97 22.96
N PHE A 9 20.84 -31.63 22.18
CA PHE A 9 19.46 -32.00 22.47
C PHE A 9 19.05 -33.07 21.46
N THR A 10 19.16 -34.34 21.86
CA THR A 10 18.62 -35.48 21.16
C THR A 10 17.13 -35.62 21.48
N ALA A 11 16.38 -35.89 20.43
CA ALA A 11 14.96 -36.17 20.41
C ALA A 11 14.62 -37.47 21.17
N GLU A 12 13.57 -37.44 21.97
CA GLU A 12 12.82 -38.62 22.32
C GLU A 12 11.44 -38.56 21.68
N SER A 13 11.22 -39.56 20.83
CA SER A 13 9.96 -39.88 20.18
C SER A 13 9.16 -40.82 21.11
N GLU A 14 8.01 -40.43 21.59
CA GLU A 14 7.02 -41.36 22.09
C GLU A 14 5.82 -41.46 21.17
N SER A 15 5.61 -42.68 20.73
CA SER A 15 4.50 -43.16 19.93
C SER A 15 3.24 -43.30 20.83
N ALA A 16 2.13 -42.68 20.44
CA ALA A 16 0.82 -43.02 20.91
C ALA A 16 -0.10 -43.40 19.76
N SER A 17 -0.64 -44.60 19.92
CA SER A 17 -1.41 -45.37 18.97
C SER A 17 -2.78 -44.77 18.64
N ALA A 18 -3.21 -45.05 17.41
CA ALA A 18 -4.49 -44.74 16.83
C ALA A 18 -5.66 -45.47 17.55
N GLU A 19 -6.75 -44.75 17.77
CA GLU A 19 -8.08 -45.32 17.81
C GLU A 19 -8.97 -44.59 16.80
N ALA A 20 -9.50 -45.38 15.88
CA ALA A 20 -10.42 -44.96 14.86
C ALA A 20 -11.83 -44.83 15.47
N ALA A 21 -12.41 -43.63 15.33
CA ALA A 21 -13.85 -43.45 15.46
C ALA A 21 -14.37 -42.92 14.10
N SER A 22 -15.10 -43.77 13.43
CA SER A 22 -15.93 -43.44 12.29
C SER A 22 -17.16 -42.67 12.75
N ASP A 23 -17.34 -41.45 12.33
CA ASP A 23 -18.66 -40.82 12.32
C ASP A 23 -18.93 -40.13 10.99
N ASP A 24 -19.98 -40.58 10.41
CA ASP A 24 -20.67 -40.19 9.21
C ASP A 24 -21.19 -38.73 9.37
N ALA A 25 -20.65 -37.79 8.61
CA ALA A 25 -21.19 -36.44 8.52
C ALA A 25 -21.44 -36.07 7.05
N SER A 26 -22.71 -36.18 6.71
CA SER A 26 -23.32 -35.73 5.47
C SER A 26 -22.80 -34.36 5.02
N ALA A 27 -22.25 -34.33 3.81
CA ALA A 27 -21.89 -33.12 3.08
C ALA A 27 -23.15 -32.27 2.79
N GLY A 28 -23.37 -31.26 3.61
CA GLY A 28 -24.26 -30.14 3.31
C GLY A 28 -23.55 -29.22 2.33
N ALA A 29 -23.93 -29.27 1.07
CA ALA A 29 -23.49 -28.32 0.06
C ALA A 29 -23.95 -26.92 0.45
N MET A 30 -23.04 -26.07 0.85
CA MET A 30 -23.27 -24.66 1.07
C MET A 30 -23.35 -23.97 -0.31
N ALA A 31 -24.49 -23.36 -0.60
CA ALA A 31 -24.74 -22.60 -1.82
C ALA A 31 -23.77 -21.42 -1.93
N PRO A 32 -23.25 -21.08 -3.12
CA PRO A 32 -22.36 -19.94 -3.31
C PRO A 32 -23.11 -18.63 -3.05
N LEU A 33 -22.50 -17.76 -2.25
CA LEU A 33 -22.96 -16.39 -2.06
C LEU A 33 -22.85 -15.61 -3.38
N PRO A 34 -23.83 -14.78 -3.73
CA PRO A 34 -23.83 -14.03 -4.98
C PRO A 34 -22.90 -12.80 -4.86
N GLY A 35 -21.88 -12.69 -5.71
CA GLY A 35 -21.12 -11.45 -5.76
C GLY A 35 -19.79 -11.38 -6.50
N CYS A 36 -19.31 -12.43 -7.13
CA CYS A 36 -18.11 -12.31 -7.99
C CYS A 36 -18.42 -12.86 -9.39
N ALA A 37 -18.87 -12.00 -10.28
CA ALA A 37 -19.02 -12.34 -11.69
C ALA A 37 -17.73 -12.06 -12.46
N PRO A 38 -17.33 -12.93 -13.41
CA PRO A 38 -16.16 -12.68 -14.24
C PRO A 38 -16.37 -11.47 -15.15
N MET A 39 -15.38 -10.58 -15.19
CA MET A 39 -15.37 -9.41 -16.06
C MET A 39 -15.34 -9.83 -17.55
N SER A 40 -16.49 -10.03 -18.16
CA SER A 40 -16.65 -9.89 -19.61
C SER A 40 -18.11 -9.56 -19.94
N SER A 41 -18.30 -8.45 -20.66
CA SER A 41 -19.55 -7.97 -21.25
C SER A 41 -20.50 -7.17 -20.35
N GLN A 42 -20.20 -5.86 -20.15
CA GLN A 42 -21.24 -4.83 -20.12
C GLN A 42 -20.64 -3.44 -20.41
N LEU A 43 -20.26 -3.22 -21.65
CA LEU A 43 -20.08 -1.91 -22.24
C LEU A 43 -21.12 -1.73 -23.34
N ARG A 44 -22.37 -1.40 -22.99
CA ARG A 44 -23.31 -0.71 -23.89
C ARG A 44 -24.44 -0.03 -23.12
N ALA A 45 -24.68 1.22 -23.53
CA ALA A 45 -25.88 2.02 -23.36
C ALA A 45 -26.09 2.79 -22.04
N ALA A 46 -25.67 4.05 -22.04
CA ALA A 46 -26.48 5.15 -21.55
C ALA A 46 -26.22 6.39 -22.41
N ARG A 47 -27.01 6.60 -23.42
CA ARG A 47 -27.23 7.90 -24.09
C ARG A 47 -28.57 8.44 -23.66
N ASN A 48 -28.57 9.77 -23.38
CA ASN A 48 -29.71 10.70 -23.30
C ASN A 48 -30.40 10.90 -21.95
N ALA A 49 -30.10 12.05 -21.36
CA ALA A 49 -31.10 12.96 -20.82
C ALA A 49 -30.54 14.40 -20.67
N PRO A 50 -31.40 15.43 -20.76
CA PRO A 50 -30.98 16.76 -21.22
C PRO A 50 -30.53 17.72 -20.14
N ALA A 51 -29.77 18.75 -20.60
CA ALA A 51 -29.31 19.89 -19.84
C ALA A 51 -30.48 20.78 -19.33
N ASN A 52 -30.37 21.27 -18.11
CA ASN A 52 -30.44 22.71 -17.82
C ASN A 52 -30.37 23.00 -16.31
N SER A 53 -29.33 23.64 -15.85
CA SER A 53 -29.41 24.75 -14.89
C SER A 53 -28.07 25.47 -14.86
N GLN A 54 -28.10 26.74 -15.28
CA GLN A 54 -26.98 27.66 -15.17
C GLN A 54 -26.72 27.97 -13.70
N ALA A 55 -25.58 27.53 -13.18
CA ALA A 55 -24.99 28.05 -11.95
C ALA A 55 -23.62 28.64 -12.30
N SER A 56 -23.47 29.89 -11.93
CA SER A 56 -22.33 30.80 -12.11
C SER A 56 -20.98 30.08 -12.02
N ALA A 57 -20.30 29.98 -13.16
CA ALA A 57 -18.92 29.49 -13.23
C ALA A 57 -17.97 30.63 -12.85
N ALA A 58 -17.50 30.64 -11.61
CA ALA A 58 -16.24 31.31 -11.31
C ALA A 58 -15.16 30.66 -12.21
N ALA A 59 -14.45 31.45 -12.99
CA ALA A 59 -13.43 31.02 -13.93
C ALA A 59 -12.32 30.26 -13.18
N ARG A 60 -12.39 28.92 -13.18
CA ARG A 60 -11.31 28.05 -12.73
C ARG A 60 -10.26 28.07 -13.85
N THR A 61 -9.07 28.56 -13.53
CA THR A 61 -7.87 28.40 -14.37
C THR A 61 -7.85 26.95 -14.90
N PRO A 62 -7.60 26.70 -16.20
CA PRO A 62 -7.55 25.34 -16.70
C PRO A 62 -6.52 24.57 -15.89
N ALA A 63 -6.98 23.54 -15.17
CA ALA A 63 -6.11 22.69 -14.39
C ALA A 63 -5.07 22.09 -15.34
N SER A 64 -3.79 22.23 -15.01
CA SER A 64 -2.70 21.63 -15.76
C SER A 64 -2.99 20.15 -15.98
N SER A 65 -2.95 19.68 -17.22
CA SER A 65 -3.06 18.26 -17.56
C SER A 65 -1.80 17.47 -17.14
N GLN A 66 -0.83 18.14 -16.55
CA GLN A 66 0.42 17.55 -16.10
C GLN A 66 0.23 16.83 -14.76
N LEU A 67 0.77 15.61 -14.68
CA LEU A 67 0.83 14.82 -13.45
C LEU A 67 1.72 15.54 -12.41
N CYS A 68 1.17 15.81 -11.23
CA CYS A 68 1.85 16.45 -10.11
C CYS A 68 1.81 15.56 -8.86
N ILE A 69 2.96 15.41 -8.20
CA ILE A 69 3.08 14.76 -6.89
C ILE A 69 3.10 15.84 -5.82
N ARG A 70 2.33 15.65 -4.76
CA ARG A 70 2.32 16.52 -3.58
C ARG A 70 2.01 15.73 -2.32
N LEU A 71 2.24 16.36 -1.16
CA LEU A 71 1.77 15.81 0.10
C LEU A 71 0.23 15.79 0.13
N ALA A 72 -0.30 14.72 0.73
CA ALA A 72 -1.73 14.62 0.99
C ALA A 72 -2.15 15.47 2.20
N SER A 73 -3.39 15.92 2.18
CA SER A 73 -4.08 16.54 3.31
C SER A 73 -5.33 15.74 3.67
N ALA A 74 -5.95 16.07 4.80
CA ALA A 74 -7.23 15.46 5.19
C ALA A 74 -8.36 15.72 4.17
N ASP A 75 -8.26 16.78 3.36
CA ASP A 75 -9.25 17.13 2.34
C ASP A 75 -9.14 16.24 1.09
N ASP A 76 -8.03 15.52 0.93
CA ASP A 76 -7.82 14.58 -0.17
C ASP A 76 -8.49 13.22 0.07
N ALA A 77 -9.01 12.96 1.25
CA ALA A 77 -9.54 11.66 1.65
C ALA A 77 -10.58 11.09 0.67
N ASP A 78 -11.47 11.94 0.13
CA ASP A 78 -12.46 11.52 -0.85
C ASP A 78 -11.82 11.09 -2.18
N GLY A 79 -10.85 11.85 -2.67
CA GLY A 79 -10.12 11.54 -3.89
C GLY A 79 -9.27 10.28 -3.74
N ILE A 80 -8.59 10.13 -2.61
CA ILE A 80 -7.79 8.94 -2.27
C ILE A 80 -8.71 7.72 -2.17
N ARG A 81 -9.85 7.83 -1.46
CA ARG A 81 -10.86 6.77 -1.36
C ARG A 81 -11.40 6.35 -2.74
N ALA A 82 -11.63 7.31 -3.64
CA ALA A 82 -12.10 7.02 -4.99
C ALA A 82 -11.07 6.22 -5.82
N VAL A 83 -9.77 6.45 -5.61
CA VAL A 83 -8.70 5.63 -6.21
C VAL A 83 -8.63 4.25 -5.57
N TYR A 84 -8.86 4.14 -4.26
CA TYR A 84 -8.77 2.90 -3.49
C TYR A 84 -9.95 1.94 -3.73
N ALA A 85 -11.16 2.48 -3.82
CA ALA A 85 -12.39 1.68 -3.84
C ALA A 85 -12.41 0.53 -4.89
N PRO A 86 -11.90 0.71 -6.13
CA PRO A 86 -11.86 -0.38 -7.10
C PRO A 86 -10.98 -1.57 -6.73
N PHE A 87 -10.08 -1.41 -5.77
CA PHE A 87 -9.20 -2.50 -5.32
C PHE A 87 -9.84 -3.37 -4.24
N VAL A 88 -10.90 -2.90 -3.57
CA VAL A 88 -11.59 -3.67 -2.52
C VAL A 88 -12.31 -4.89 -3.09
N ASP A 89 -12.80 -4.81 -4.34
CA ASP A 89 -13.41 -5.95 -5.06
C ASP A 89 -12.35 -6.93 -5.62
N THR A 90 -11.09 -6.78 -5.19
CA THR A 90 -9.96 -7.61 -5.63
C THR A 90 -9.19 -8.14 -4.41
N PRO A 91 -8.38 -9.19 -4.56
CA PRO A 91 -7.59 -9.70 -3.44
C PRO A 91 -6.45 -8.76 -3.00
N VAL A 92 -6.25 -7.62 -3.66
CA VAL A 92 -5.13 -6.71 -3.39
C VAL A 92 -5.17 -6.08 -1.99
N THR A 93 -6.37 -5.80 -1.47
CA THR A 93 -6.52 -5.10 -0.19
C THR A 93 -6.87 -6.00 0.98
N PHE A 94 -7.37 -7.21 0.73
CA PHE A 94 -8.00 -8.10 1.72
C PHE A 94 -9.15 -7.43 2.52
N GLU A 95 -9.69 -6.31 2.04
CA GLU A 95 -10.89 -5.69 2.60
C GLU A 95 -12.13 -6.24 1.90
N GLU A 96 -13.22 -6.44 2.66
CA GLU A 96 -14.49 -6.96 2.16
C GLU A 96 -15.42 -5.84 1.69
N GLU A 97 -15.30 -4.64 2.27
CA GLU A 97 -16.14 -3.49 1.98
C GLU A 97 -15.32 -2.21 1.85
N VAL A 98 -15.77 -1.33 0.95
CA VAL A 98 -15.15 0.01 0.82
C VAL A 98 -15.44 0.81 2.08
N PRO A 99 -14.42 1.25 2.84
CA PRO A 99 -14.62 2.01 4.05
C PRO A 99 -15.47 3.27 3.82
N SER A 100 -16.25 3.71 4.82
CA SER A 100 -17.00 4.96 4.73
C SER A 100 -16.08 6.16 4.50
N ARG A 101 -16.65 7.30 4.09
CA ARG A 101 -15.86 8.55 3.91
C ARG A 101 -15.17 8.96 5.20
N GLU A 102 -15.90 8.87 6.30
CA GLU A 102 -15.43 9.24 7.64
C GLU A 102 -14.30 8.31 8.08
N ALA A 103 -14.51 7.00 7.98
CA ALA A 103 -13.50 6.00 8.34
C ALA A 103 -12.22 6.13 7.49
N TYR A 104 -12.38 6.44 6.18
CA TYR A 104 -11.23 6.63 5.30
C TYR A 104 -10.48 7.93 5.60
N ARG A 105 -11.21 9.03 5.90
CA ARG A 105 -10.62 10.29 6.36
C ARG A 105 -9.82 10.10 7.65
N GLU A 106 -10.38 9.42 8.63
CA GLU A 106 -9.68 9.10 9.88
C GLU A 106 -8.42 8.24 9.64
N ARG A 107 -8.48 7.30 8.69
CA ARG A 107 -7.32 6.50 8.29
C ARG A 107 -6.20 7.39 7.75
N ILE A 108 -6.50 8.31 6.83
CA ILE A 108 -5.51 9.25 6.27
C ILE A 108 -4.94 10.17 7.35
N VAL A 109 -5.77 10.71 8.23
CA VAL A 109 -5.31 11.54 9.35
C VAL A 109 -4.31 10.76 10.21
N ARG A 110 -4.65 9.53 10.63
CA ARG A 110 -3.75 8.69 11.45
C ARG A 110 -2.43 8.37 10.76
N ILE A 111 -2.45 8.12 9.46
CA ILE A 111 -1.22 7.93 8.68
C ILE A 111 -0.36 9.19 8.75
N CYS A 112 -0.96 10.35 8.46
CA CYS A 112 -0.26 11.62 8.42
C CYS A 112 0.27 12.11 9.78
N GLU A 113 -0.22 11.57 10.91
CA GLU A 113 0.33 11.85 12.24
C GLU A 113 1.76 11.33 12.43
N LYS A 114 2.15 10.30 11.69
CA LYS A 114 3.46 9.63 11.85
C LYS A 114 4.27 9.59 10.57
N TYR A 115 3.64 9.32 9.44
CA TYR A 115 4.29 8.99 8.17
C TYR A 115 3.85 9.92 7.04
N PRO A 116 4.66 10.06 5.98
CA PRO A 116 4.27 10.78 4.77
C PRO A 116 3.16 10.04 4.04
N CYS A 117 2.17 10.81 3.56
CA CYS A 117 1.19 10.39 2.57
C CYS A 117 1.29 11.33 1.38
N LEU A 118 1.39 10.77 0.18
CA LEU A 118 1.58 11.49 -1.08
C LEU A 118 0.43 11.20 -2.03
N VAL A 119 0.03 12.19 -2.80
CA VAL A 119 -0.95 12.03 -3.88
C VAL A 119 -0.32 12.39 -5.22
N ALA A 120 -0.77 11.68 -6.25
CA ALA A 120 -0.56 12.02 -7.65
C ALA A 120 -1.84 12.66 -8.17
N GLU A 121 -1.75 13.90 -8.63
CA GLU A 121 -2.87 14.70 -9.12
C GLU A 121 -2.69 15.01 -10.61
N GLU A 122 -3.77 14.87 -11.39
CA GLU A 122 -3.82 15.24 -12.80
C GLU A 122 -5.16 15.92 -13.10
N GLY A 123 -5.10 17.11 -13.68
CA GLY A 123 -6.33 17.86 -14.01
C GLY A 123 -7.22 18.19 -12.81
N GLY A 124 -6.65 18.37 -11.61
CA GLY A 124 -7.38 18.65 -10.38
C GLY A 124 -8.05 17.41 -9.77
N ARG A 125 -7.66 16.20 -10.18
CA ARG A 125 -8.16 14.92 -9.65
C ARG A 125 -7.01 14.08 -9.12
N ILE A 126 -7.21 13.43 -8.00
CA ILE A 126 -6.28 12.43 -7.50
C ILE A 126 -6.40 11.18 -8.38
N VAL A 127 -5.27 10.76 -8.96
CA VAL A 127 -5.15 9.60 -9.84
C VAL A 127 -4.26 8.51 -9.24
N GLY A 128 -3.67 8.78 -8.08
CA GLY A 128 -2.88 7.81 -7.34
C GLY A 128 -2.48 8.35 -5.98
N PHE A 129 -2.03 7.47 -5.09
CA PHE A 129 -1.47 7.85 -3.81
C PHE A 129 -0.51 6.78 -3.31
N ALA A 130 0.42 7.19 -2.43
CA ALA A 130 1.31 6.29 -1.73
C ALA A 130 1.54 6.79 -0.32
N TYR A 131 1.71 5.88 0.63
CA TYR A 131 1.97 6.20 2.02
C TYR A 131 2.83 5.12 2.67
N ALA A 132 3.34 5.44 3.84
CA ALA A 132 3.99 4.48 4.72
C ALA A 132 3.17 4.29 5.99
N HIS A 133 3.35 3.16 6.65
CA HIS A 133 2.82 2.90 7.98
C HIS A 133 3.75 1.96 8.77
N GLU A 134 3.44 1.75 10.03
CA GLU A 134 4.22 0.86 10.88
C GLU A 134 4.19 -0.58 10.35
N LEU A 135 5.38 -1.16 10.18
CA LEU A 135 5.49 -2.59 9.86
C LEU A 135 5.03 -3.45 11.04
N ARG A 136 5.32 -3.02 12.29
CA ARG A 136 4.95 -3.68 13.55
C ARG A 136 4.89 -2.65 14.67
N GLU A 137 3.96 -2.84 15.61
CA GLU A 137 3.66 -1.90 16.71
C GLU A 137 4.80 -1.74 17.75
N ARG A 138 5.68 -2.75 17.91
CA ARG A 138 6.73 -2.69 18.93
C ARG A 138 7.81 -1.70 18.55
N ILE A 139 8.21 -0.85 19.49
CA ILE A 139 9.21 0.22 19.32
C ILE A 139 10.55 -0.27 18.72
N ALA A 140 10.95 -1.52 18.98
CA ALA A 140 12.14 -2.11 18.40
C ALA A 140 12.11 -2.21 16.86
N PHE A 141 10.95 -2.08 16.23
CA PHE A 141 10.77 -2.09 14.78
C PHE A 141 10.61 -0.70 14.16
N GLN A 142 10.75 0.38 14.93
CA GLN A 142 10.47 1.75 14.51
C GLN A 142 11.30 2.25 13.31
N TRP A 143 12.42 1.60 13.00
CA TRP A 143 13.25 1.92 11.83
C TRP A 143 12.78 1.26 10.53
N ASN A 144 11.69 0.49 10.60
CA ASN A 144 11.09 -0.19 9.48
C ASN A 144 9.71 0.41 9.18
N ALA A 145 9.37 0.52 7.89
CA ALA A 145 8.06 0.97 7.47
C ALA A 145 7.52 0.08 6.35
N GLU A 146 6.22 -0.16 6.34
CA GLU A 146 5.53 -0.79 5.22
C GLU A 146 4.99 0.28 4.28
N LEU A 147 5.09 0.03 2.97
CA LEU A 147 4.66 0.94 1.92
C LEU A 147 3.42 0.43 1.21
N SER A 148 2.52 1.36 0.90
CA SER A 148 1.38 1.08 0.03
C SER A 148 1.32 2.09 -1.11
N VAL A 149 0.96 1.63 -2.32
CA VAL A 149 0.75 2.47 -3.50
C VAL A 149 -0.46 1.97 -4.28
N TYR A 150 -1.33 2.91 -4.64
CA TYR A 150 -2.51 2.65 -5.45
C TYR A 150 -2.61 3.67 -6.56
N LEU A 151 -2.94 3.22 -7.76
CA LEU A 151 -3.09 4.06 -8.95
C LEU A 151 -4.41 3.76 -9.63
N ALA A 152 -5.15 4.79 -9.99
CA ALA A 152 -6.29 4.64 -10.88
C ALA A 152 -5.85 3.94 -12.18
N PRO A 153 -6.68 3.06 -12.79
CA PRO A 153 -6.28 2.31 -13.98
C PRO A 153 -5.73 3.19 -15.12
N ALA A 154 -6.31 4.37 -15.32
CA ALA A 154 -5.87 5.32 -16.34
C ALA A 154 -4.49 5.97 -16.07
N ALA A 155 -4.00 5.92 -14.83
CA ALA A 155 -2.70 6.48 -14.44
C ALA A 155 -1.57 5.42 -14.38
N GLN A 156 -1.93 4.14 -14.52
CA GLN A 156 -0.95 3.05 -14.53
C GLN A 156 -0.08 3.08 -15.79
N GLY A 157 1.19 2.65 -15.67
CA GLY A 157 2.14 2.63 -16.79
C GLY A 157 2.61 4.01 -17.26
N ARG A 158 2.21 5.12 -16.59
CA ARG A 158 2.53 6.50 -16.96
C ARG A 158 3.55 7.17 -16.03
N GLY A 159 4.24 6.38 -15.22
CA GLY A 159 5.28 6.86 -14.30
C GLY A 159 4.78 7.41 -12.95
N ALA A 160 3.47 7.50 -12.71
CA ALA A 160 2.91 8.01 -11.46
C ALA A 160 3.39 7.24 -10.22
N GLY A 161 3.40 5.89 -10.30
CA GLY A 161 3.90 5.04 -9.21
C GLY A 161 5.38 5.26 -8.92
N SER A 162 6.20 5.38 -9.95
CA SER A 162 7.64 5.63 -9.78
C SER A 162 7.90 6.98 -9.12
N ARG A 163 7.19 8.03 -9.52
CA ARG A 163 7.32 9.35 -8.88
C ARG A 163 6.89 9.34 -7.42
N LEU A 164 5.76 8.70 -7.10
CA LEU A 164 5.29 8.53 -5.73
C LEU A 164 6.32 7.78 -4.88
N TYR A 165 6.87 6.67 -5.39
CA TYR A 165 7.87 5.88 -4.67
C TYR A 165 9.18 6.62 -4.50
N THR A 166 9.66 7.36 -5.53
CA THR A 166 10.88 8.18 -5.42
C THR A 166 10.76 9.19 -4.29
N ALA A 167 9.66 9.94 -4.23
CA ALA A 167 9.46 10.91 -3.16
C ALA A 167 9.28 10.24 -1.79
N LEU A 168 8.46 9.19 -1.71
CA LEU A 168 8.17 8.49 -0.46
C LEU A 168 9.43 7.90 0.17
N LEU A 169 10.23 7.17 -0.61
CA LEU A 169 11.47 6.54 -0.15
C LEU A 169 12.48 7.57 0.34
N GLU A 170 12.65 8.68 -0.38
CA GLU A 170 13.60 9.72 0.04
C GLU A 170 13.13 10.44 1.31
N ILE A 171 11.85 10.76 1.45
CA ILE A 171 11.31 11.35 2.68
C ILE A 171 11.52 10.39 3.86
N LEU A 172 11.23 9.10 3.69
CA LEU A 172 11.43 8.11 4.75
C LEU A 172 12.90 7.98 5.16
N ARG A 173 13.83 8.00 4.19
CA ARG A 173 15.26 8.01 4.45
C ARG A 173 15.68 9.24 5.28
N LEU A 174 15.17 10.41 4.93
CA LEU A 174 15.44 11.68 5.64
C LEU A 174 14.88 11.67 7.07
N THR A 175 13.74 11.01 7.32
CA THR A 175 13.18 10.86 8.66
C THR A 175 13.89 9.81 9.53
N GLY A 176 14.83 9.04 8.96
CA GLY A 176 15.62 8.06 9.69
C GLY A 176 15.12 6.62 9.61
N ILE A 177 14.16 6.31 8.73
CA ILE A 177 13.79 4.93 8.40
C ILE A 177 14.96 4.24 7.71
N LYS A 178 15.23 2.99 8.06
CA LYS A 178 16.37 2.21 7.57
C LYS A 178 15.99 1.19 6.52
N ALA A 179 14.86 0.53 6.72
CA ALA A 179 14.34 -0.45 5.75
C ALA A 179 12.85 -0.25 5.51
N VAL A 180 12.45 -0.54 4.28
CA VAL A 180 11.06 -0.45 3.83
C VAL A 180 10.60 -1.77 3.25
N TYR A 181 9.31 -2.06 3.42
CA TYR A 181 8.70 -3.32 3.05
C TYR A 181 7.52 -3.08 2.13
N GLY A 182 7.37 -3.97 1.15
CA GLY A 182 6.16 -4.09 0.34
C GLY A 182 5.52 -5.44 0.61
N VAL A 183 4.25 -5.44 0.99
CA VAL A 183 3.46 -6.64 1.24
C VAL A 183 2.42 -6.74 0.12
N VAL A 184 2.58 -7.73 -0.75
CA VAL A 184 1.91 -7.78 -2.05
C VAL A 184 1.18 -9.10 -2.23
N THR A 185 -0.13 -9.05 -2.46
CA THR A 185 -0.89 -10.24 -2.86
C THR A 185 -0.32 -10.80 -4.15
N SER A 186 0.02 -12.08 -4.15
CA SER A 186 0.67 -12.74 -5.29
C SER A 186 -0.28 -13.71 -5.99
N PRO A 187 -0.33 -13.71 -7.34
CA PRO A 187 0.50 -12.90 -8.25
C PRO A 187 -0.02 -11.46 -8.43
N ASN A 188 0.89 -10.48 -8.47
CA ASN A 188 0.61 -9.09 -8.83
C ASN A 188 1.75 -8.51 -9.68
N PRO A 189 1.81 -8.84 -10.98
CA PRO A 189 2.94 -8.47 -11.83
C PRO A 189 3.22 -6.97 -11.93
N ALA A 190 2.22 -6.11 -11.74
CA ALA A 190 2.40 -4.66 -11.79
C ALA A 190 3.14 -4.16 -10.54
N SER A 191 2.72 -4.62 -9.36
CA SER A 191 3.36 -4.29 -8.08
C SER A 191 4.77 -4.90 -7.99
N GLU A 192 4.91 -6.17 -8.39
CA GLU A 192 6.20 -6.87 -8.42
C GLU A 192 7.23 -6.11 -9.28
N ARG A 193 6.86 -5.72 -10.52
CA ARG A 193 7.75 -4.91 -11.38
C ARG A 193 8.14 -3.58 -10.74
N LEU A 194 7.19 -2.89 -10.08
CA LEU A 194 7.50 -1.65 -9.39
C LEU A 194 8.53 -1.87 -8.29
N HIS A 195 8.31 -2.85 -7.41
CA HIS A 195 9.25 -3.16 -6.33
C HIS A 195 10.64 -3.53 -6.87
N HIS A 196 10.72 -4.41 -7.87
CA HIS A 196 11.99 -4.77 -8.49
C HIS A 196 12.71 -3.57 -9.12
N SER A 197 11.98 -2.66 -9.80
CA SER A 197 12.58 -1.46 -10.41
C SER A 197 13.16 -0.50 -9.38
N PHE A 198 12.66 -0.54 -8.14
CA PHE A 198 13.18 0.21 -7.01
C PHE A 198 14.19 -0.58 -6.16
N GLY A 199 14.68 -1.73 -6.63
CA GLY A 199 15.72 -2.50 -5.94
C GLY A 199 15.24 -3.23 -4.69
N PHE A 200 13.94 -3.48 -4.56
CA PHE A 200 13.44 -4.37 -3.51
C PHE A 200 13.80 -5.82 -3.83
N ALA A 201 14.23 -6.55 -2.82
CA ALA A 201 14.46 -7.99 -2.87
C ALA A 201 13.25 -8.75 -2.32
N LEU A 202 12.88 -9.85 -2.95
CA LEU A 202 11.88 -10.78 -2.41
C LEU A 202 12.45 -11.48 -1.18
N MET A 203 11.82 -11.29 -0.01
CA MET A 203 12.17 -12.02 1.23
C MET A 203 11.58 -13.43 1.26
N GLY A 204 10.40 -13.61 0.72
CA GLY A 204 9.67 -14.86 0.71
C GLY A 204 8.20 -14.67 0.37
N VAL A 205 7.49 -15.79 0.24
CA VAL A 205 6.06 -15.84 -0.02
C VAL A 205 5.39 -16.58 1.14
N GLN A 206 4.38 -15.96 1.72
CA GLN A 206 3.51 -16.56 2.71
C GLN A 206 2.34 -17.22 1.98
N PRO A 207 2.26 -18.56 1.93
CA PRO A 207 1.15 -19.23 1.27
C PRO A 207 -0.13 -19.09 2.10
N HIS A 208 -1.26 -19.03 1.42
CA HIS A 208 -2.60 -18.96 2.04
C HIS A 208 -2.71 -17.87 3.11
N ALA A 209 -2.15 -16.69 2.84
CA ALA A 209 -2.05 -15.60 3.80
C ALA A 209 -3.41 -14.98 4.17
N GLY A 210 -4.36 -14.98 3.24
CA GLY A 210 -5.71 -14.48 3.49
C GLY A 210 -6.73 -15.08 2.56
N PHE A 211 -7.99 -15.14 3.01
CA PHE A 211 -9.12 -15.62 2.23
C PHE A 211 -10.01 -14.44 1.84
N THR A 212 -10.16 -14.18 0.55
CA THR A 212 -11.06 -13.16 0.01
C THR A 212 -11.47 -13.52 -1.42
N CYS A 213 -12.53 -12.93 -1.94
CA CYS A 213 -13.08 -13.23 -3.27
C CYS A 213 -13.26 -14.74 -3.53
N GLY A 214 -13.61 -15.51 -2.49
CA GLY A 214 -13.87 -16.94 -2.57
C GLY A 214 -12.63 -17.83 -2.72
N ALA A 215 -11.42 -17.32 -2.49
CA ALA A 215 -10.17 -18.08 -2.60
C ALA A 215 -9.13 -17.69 -1.55
N TRP A 216 -8.20 -18.60 -1.27
CA TRP A 216 -6.98 -18.29 -0.53
C TRP A 216 -5.95 -17.63 -1.45
N HIS A 217 -5.30 -16.59 -0.94
CA HIS A 217 -4.28 -15.85 -1.65
C HIS A 217 -2.96 -15.84 -0.90
N ASP A 218 -1.88 -15.94 -1.66
CA ASP A 218 -0.53 -15.83 -1.15
C ASP A 218 -0.13 -14.35 -1.05
N VAL A 219 0.83 -14.06 -0.17
CA VAL A 219 1.42 -12.73 0.00
C VAL A 219 2.92 -12.81 -0.14
N ALA A 220 3.47 -12.06 -1.09
CA ALA A 220 4.89 -11.87 -1.29
C ALA A 220 5.40 -10.69 -0.46
N TRP A 221 6.48 -10.90 0.28
CA TRP A 221 7.16 -9.91 1.11
C TRP A 221 8.41 -9.41 0.39
N TYR A 222 8.46 -8.13 0.13
CA TYR A 222 9.60 -7.44 -0.46
C TYR A 222 10.26 -6.54 0.56
N VAL A 223 11.59 -6.41 0.51
CA VAL A 223 12.35 -5.52 1.40
C VAL A 223 13.37 -4.71 0.61
N ARG A 224 13.59 -3.46 1.04
CA ARG A 224 14.69 -2.63 0.58
C ARG A 224 15.29 -1.87 1.75
N GLU A 225 16.62 -1.95 1.92
CA GLU A 225 17.38 -1.06 2.80
C GLU A 225 17.54 0.29 2.10
N ILE A 226 17.20 1.38 2.81
CA ILE A 226 17.25 2.75 2.29
C ILE A 226 18.26 3.65 3.02
N ALA A 227 18.80 3.17 4.14
CA ALA A 227 19.86 3.81 4.89
C ALA A 227 20.69 2.75 5.64
N PRO A 228 21.97 3.03 5.97
CA PRO A 228 22.81 2.10 6.72
C PRO A 228 22.27 1.87 8.14
N PHE A 229 22.57 0.69 8.70
CA PHE A 229 22.28 0.33 10.09
C PHE A 229 23.51 0.65 10.95
N GLU A 230 23.37 1.63 11.82
CA GLU A 230 24.38 1.98 12.82
C GLU A 230 24.21 1.14 14.08
N ASP A 231 25.30 0.99 14.88
CA ASP A 231 25.27 0.25 16.16
C ASP A 231 24.33 0.89 17.20
N ALA A 232 24.18 2.22 17.15
CA ALA A 232 23.33 3.00 18.04
C ALA A 232 22.49 4.01 17.25
N PRO A 233 21.46 3.56 16.53
CA PRO A 233 20.67 4.43 15.67
C PRO A 233 19.78 5.38 16.49
N ALA A 234 19.75 6.66 16.11
CA ALA A 234 18.76 7.58 16.65
C ALA A 234 17.33 7.14 16.25
N PRO A 235 16.31 7.35 17.11
CA PRO A 235 14.92 7.11 16.74
C PRO A 235 14.52 7.92 15.50
N PRO A 236 13.72 7.35 14.57
CA PRO A 236 13.20 8.10 13.45
C PRO A 236 12.32 9.27 13.90
N ALA A 237 12.41 10.38 13.20
CA ALA A 237 11.53 11.51 13.43
C ALA A 237 10.12 11.21 12.85
N LEU A 238 9.07 11.62 13.55
CA LEU A 238 7.74 11.65 12.99
C LEU A 238 7.71 12.63 11.81
N PHE A 239 7.08 12.25 10.71
CA PHE A 239 7.10 13.06 9.49
C PHE A 239 6.59 14.50 9.68
N PRO A 240 5.50 14.80 10.42
CA PRO A 240 5.06 16.18 10.62
C PRO A 240 6.10 17.04 11.33
N ALA A 241 6.79 16.48 12.33
CA ALA A 241 7.85 17.18 13.04
C ALA A 241 9.06 17.43 12.12
N TYR A 242 9.45 16.43 11.33
CA TYR A 242 10.51 16.56 10.34
C TYR A 242 10.19 17.62 9.28
N ALA A 243 8.99 17.56 8.70
CA ALA A 243 8.56 18.50 7.66
C ALA A 243 8.48 19.95 8.16
N SER A 244 8.08 20.15 9.43
CA SER A 244 8.07 21.46 10.06
C SER A 244 9.49 22.00 10.31
N ALA A 245 10.43 21.13 10.68
CA ALA A 245 11.83 21.53 10.93
C ALA A 245 12.65 21.70 9.63
N HIS A 246 12.29 21.00 8.55
CA HIS A 246 13.04 20.95 7.30
C HIS A 246 12.13 21.13 6.05
N PRO A 247 11.34 22.21 5.98
CA PRO A 247 10.35 22.40 4.89
C PRO A 247 11.01 22.46 3.51
N ASP A 248 12.21 23.04 3.40
CA ASP A 248 12.93 23.16 2.13
C ASP A 248 13.37 21.80 1.59
N GLN A 249 13.84 20.90 2.46
CA GLN A 249 14.24 19.55 2.06
C GLN A 249 13.06 18.74 1.54
N VAL A 250 11.90 18.81 2.21
CA VAL A 250 10.68 18.13 1.75
C VAL A 250 10.21 18.71 0.43
N SER A 251 10.24 20.03 0.28
CA SER A 251 9.85 20.71 -0.96
C SER A 251 10.77 20.34 -2.12
N GLU A 252 12.08 20.23 -1.90
CA GLU A 252 13.05 19.80 -2.91
C GLU A 252 12.81 18.33 -3.34
N VAL A 253 12.51 17.41 -2.41
CA VAL A 253 12.18 16.02 -2.75
C VAL A 253 10.95 15.97 -3.64
N ILE A 254 9.89 16.72 -3.30
CA ILE A 254 8.67 16.79 -4.10
C ILE A 254 8.94 17.42 -5.49
N ALA A 255 9.74 18.49 -5.55
CA ALA A 255 10.11 19.14 -6.81
C ALA A 255 10.85 18.15 -7.73
N ARG A 256 11.85 17.44 -7.23
CA ARG A 256 12.59 16.40 -7.99
C ARG A 256 11.68 15.28 -8.50
N ALA A 257 10.72 14.83 -7.70
CA ALA A 257 9.75 13.84 -8.14
C ALA A 257 8.85 14.37 -9.27
N ASN A 258 8.60 15.68 -9.32
CA ASN A 258 7.81 16.32 -10.36
C ASN A 258 8.62 16.59 -11.65
N GLU A 259 9.93 16.73 -11.57
CA GLU A 259 10.82 16.92 -12.71
C GLU A 259 11.14 15.62 -13.47
N SER A 260 11.06 14.46 -12.82
CA SER A 260 11.55 13.16 -13.30
C SER A 260 10.76 12.53 -14.46
N LEU A 261 10.11 13.29 -15.34
CA LEU A 261 9.41 12.81 -16.56
C LEU A 261 9.95 13.40 -17.88
N HIS A 262 11.23 13.67 -17.96
CA HIS A 262 11.86 14.00 -19.24
C HIS A 262 12.85 12.89 -19.69
N LEU A 263 12.42 11.61 -19.53
CA LEU A 263 13.12 10.45 -20.12
C LEU A 263 12.20 9.70 -21.07
#